data_9a61a007eab5a3ef619f6c48d71cca4e
#
_entry.id   9a61a007eab5a3ef619f6c48d71cca4e
#
_cell.length_a   1.000
_cell.length_b   1.000
_cell.length_c   1.000
_cell.angle_alpha   90.00
_cell.angle_beta   90.00
_cell.angle_gamma   90.00
#
_symmetry.space_group_name_H-M   'P 1'
#
loop_
_entity.id
_entity.type
_entity.pdbx_description
1 polymer ?
#
loop_
_entity_poly.entity_id
_entity_poly.type
_entity_poly.pdbx_seq_one_letter_code
_entity_poly.pdbx_strand_id
1 'polypeptide(L)'
;GVLVIRHTGSDITMQEGRDHWYDDVATDDDCPCVEMNAEDPLFILYTSGSTGKPKGVLHTTGGYAVWAAATFHYTFDYQAGEVFWCSADIGWVTGHSYVTYGPLINGGTSVIFEGVPNYPDHGRFWDVIDKHKVNIFYTAPTAIRALMREGDGWVTKNDLSSLRLLGTVGEPINPEAWRWYYEIVGQSNCP
;
A
#
# COMPACT_ATOMS: atom_id res chain seq x y z
N GLY A 1 -3.37 19.82 18.65
CA GLY A 1 -3.78 18.65 19.43
C GLY A 1 -3.28 17.35 18.79
N VAL A 2 -3.32 16.28 19.55
CA VAL A 2 -3.01 14.92 19.07
C VAL A 2 -4.23 14.05 19.35
N LEU A 3 -4.72 13.36 18.35
CA LEU A 3 -5.76 12.33 18.50
C LEU A 3 -5.10 10.97 18.65
N VAL A 4 -5.46 10.27 19.72
CA VAL A 4 -4.90 8.95 20.05
C VAL A 4 -5.99 7.89 19.91
N ILE A 5 -5.73 6.88 19.10
CA ILE A 5 -6.63 5.74 18.90
C ILE A 5 -6.18 4.58 19.77
N ARG A 6 -7.11 4.00 20.56
CA ARG A 6 -6.86 2.76 21.31
C ARG A 6 -6.83 1.58 20.33
N HIS A 7 -5.63 1.05 20.09
CA HIS A 7 -5.48 -0.07 19.18
C HIS A 7 -4.83 -1.28 19.85
N THR A 8 -3.58 -1.13 20.31
CA THR A 8 -2.81 -2.24 20.90
C THR A 8 -3.09 -2.49 22.38
N GLY A 9 -3.75 -1.56 23.06
CA GLY A 9 -3.95 -1.61 24.52
C GLY A 9 -2.70 -1.34 25.36
N SER A 10 -1.60 -0.91 24.71
CA SER A 10 -0.38 -0.55 25.43
C SER A 10 -0.55 0.71 26.26
N ASP A 11 0.16 0.77 27.40
CA ASP A 11 0.22 1.98 28.22
C ASP A 11 0.91 3.10 27.45
N ILE A 12 0.30 4.27 27.45
CA ILE A 12 0.86 5.48 26.84
C ILE A 12 0.80 6.65 27.80
N THR A 13 1.72 7.61 27.62
CA THR A 13 1.71 8.85 28.38
C THR A 13 0.97 9.93 27.60
N MET A 14 -0.19 10.36 28.12
CA MET A 14 -0.99 11.45 27.58
C MET A 14 -0.51 12.79 28.17
N GLN A 15 -0.39 13.80 27.32
CA GLN A 15 -0.11 15.17 27.74
C GLN A 15 -1.42 15.96 27.85
N GLU A 16 -1.76 16.42 29.05
CA GLU A 16 -2.96 17.21 29.30
C GLU A 16 -3.00 18.48 28.43
N GLY A 17 -4.17 18.78 27.89
CA GLY A 17 -4.41 19.93 27.01
C GLY A 17 -3.90 19.81 25.58
N ARG A 18 -3.11 18.75 25.27
CA ARG A 18 -2.65 18.46 23.89
C ARG A 18 -3.28 17.21 23.33
N ASP A 19 -3.35 16.13 24.13
CA ASP A 19 -3.69 14.78 23.67
C ASP A 19 -5.13 14.43 24.06
N HIS A 20 -5.88 13.91 23.10
CA HIS A 20 -7.27 13.51 23.26
C HIS A 20 -7.46 12.10 22.74
N TRP A 21 -8.21 11.27 23.45
CA TRP A 21 -8.66 10.00 22.89
C TRP A 21 -9.64 10.25 21.76
N TYR A 22 -9.48 9.52 20.67
CA TYR A 22 -10.38 9.62 19.52
C TYR A 22 -11.85 9.40 19.94
N ASP A 23 -12.11 8.36 20.76
CA ASP A 23 -13.44 8.00 21.22
C ASP A 23 -14.12 9.11 22.05
N ASP A 24 -13.33 9.98 22.71
CA ASP A 24 -13.86 11.05 23.54
C ASP A 24 -14.22 12.32 22.73
N VAL A 25 -13.71 12.44 21.50
CA VAL A 25 -13.90 13.63 20.65
C VAL A 25 -14.57 13.33 19.31
N ALA A 26 -14.70 12.06 18.96
CA ALA A 26 -15.42 11.68 17.75
C ALA A 26 -16.91 12.01 17.89
N THR A 27 -17.49 12.57 16.84
CA THR A 27 -18.93 12.86 16.73
C THR A 27 -19.49 12.20 15.47
N ASP A 28 -20.81 12.04 15.45
CA ASP A 28 -21.53 11.56 14.27
C ASP A 28 -21.93 12.73 13.34
N ASP A 29 -21.33 13.89 13.52
CA ASP A 29 -21.62 15.06 12.70
C ASP A 29 -21.11 14.87 11.26
N ASP A 30 -21.87 15.35 10.31
CA ASP A 30 -21.47 15.35 8.92
C ASP A 30 -20.19 16.16 8.70
N CYS A 31 -19.24 15.58 8.01
CA CYS A 31 -18.01 16.25 7.57
C CYS A 31 -18.01 16.34 6.04
N PRO A 32 -18.70 17.33 5.45
CA PRO A 32 -18.77 17.46 4.00
C PRO A 32 -17.40 17.74 3.40
N CYS A 33 -17.16 17.21 2.20
CA CYS A 33 -15.96 17.51 1.46
C CYS A 33 -15.85 19.01 1.14
N VAL A 34 -14.67 19.57 1.39
CA VAL A 34 -14.38 20.96 0.98
C VAL A 34 -14.05 20.99 -0.51
N GLU A 35 -14.68 21.93 -1.23
CA GLU A 35 -14.33 22.16 -2.63
C GLU A 35 -12.91 22.71 -2.75
N MET A 36 -12.11 22.08 -3.64
CA MET A 36 -10.71 22.43 -3.88
C MET A 36 -10.47 22.71 -5.35
N ASN A 37 -9.63 23.70 -5.65
CA ASN A 37 -9.13 23.88 -7.01
C ASN A 37 -8.05 22.84 -7.32
N ALA A 38 -7.87 22.55 -8.61
CA ALA A 38 -6.89 21.58 -9.07
C ALA A 38 -5.45 21.92 -8.63
N GLU A 39 -5.13 23.21 -8.51
CA GLU A 39 -3.82 23.72 -8.11
C GLU A 39 -3.66 23.92 -6.59
N ASP A 40 -4.72 23.69 -5.81
CA ASP A 40 -4.61 23.80 -4.36
C ASP A 40 -3.68 22.71 -3.79
N PRO A 41 -2.86 23.05 -2.79
CA PRO A 41 -1.97 22.11 -2.15
C PRO A 41 -2.73 20.92 -1.53
N LEU A 42 -2.28 19.71 -1.84
CA LEU A 42 -2.81 18.49 -1.23
C LEU A 42 -1.95 18.04 -0.05
N PHE A 43 -0.66 17.80 -0.30
CA PHE A 43 0.32 17.44 0.73
C PHE A 43 1.75 17.75 0.27
N ILE A 44 2.68 17.72 1.22
CA ILE A 44 4.12 17.81 0.96
C ILE A 44 4.78 16.53 1.44
N LEU A 45 5.52 15.86 0.55
CA LEU A 45 6.36 14.73 0.89
C LEU A 45 7.84 15.10 0.73
N TYR A 46 8.64 14.71 1.71
CA TYR A 46 10.07 14.92 1.68
C TYR A 46 10.78 13.70 1.12
N THR A 47 11.71 13.93 0.21
CA THR A 47 12.66 12.94 -0.28
C THR A 47 14.02 13.15 0.37
N SER A 48 14.83 12.09 0.50
CA SER A 48 16.19 12.19 1.05
C SER A 48 17.11 13.13 0.25
N GLY A 49 16.75 13.40 -1.01
CA GLY A 49 17.52 14.28 -1.91
C GLY A 49 18.90 13.74 -2.27
N SER A 50 19.32 13.89 -3.50
CA SER A 50 20.66 13.51 -3.97
C SER A 50 21.81 14.31 -3.35
N THR A 51 21.49 15.45 -2.71
CA THR A 51 22.47 16.38 -2.12
C THR A 51 22.55 16.30 -0.59
N GLY A 52 21.92 15.27 0.01
CA GLY A 52 21.93 15.06 1.47
C GLY A 52 20.97 15.96 2.27
N LYS A 53 20.34 16.96 1.65
CA LYS A 53 19.29 17.75 2.29
C LYS A 53 17.91 17.27 1.83
N PRO A 54 16.97 16.99 2.73
CA PRO A 54 15.62 16.63 2.36
C PRO A 54 14.97 17.71 1.48
N LYS A 55 14.28 17.29 0.42
CA LYS A 55 13.54 18.19 -0.47
C LYS A 55 12.05 17.90 -0.33
N GLY A 56 11.28 18.90 0.03
CA GLY A 56 9.83 18.82 0.05
C GLY A 56 9.25 18.93 -1.36
N VAL A 57 8.49 17.95 -1.76
CA VAL A 57 7.73 17.96 -3.03
C VAL A 57 6.28 18.28 -2.70
N LEU A 58 5.80 19.42 -3.20
CA LEU A 58 4.41 19.82 -3.10
C LEU A 58 3.60 19.10 -4.19
N HIS A 59 2.57 18.36 -3.76
CA HIS A 59 1.60 17.77 -4.65
C HIS A 59 0.30 18.59 -4.62
N THR A 60 -0.25 18.90 -5.80
CA THR A 60 -1.52 19.61 -5.94
C THR A 60 -2.68 18.63 -6.03
N THR A 61 -3.88 19.08 -5.64
CA THR A 61 -5.08 18.24 -5.54
C THR A 61 -5.45 17.59 -6.87
N GLY A 62 -5.62 18.37 -7.93
CA GLY A 62 -6.00 17.85 -9.24
C GLY A 62 -4.85 17.12 -9.95
N GLY A 63 -3.63 17.69 -9.90
CA GLY A 63 -2.47 17.10 -10.56
C GLY A 63 -2.13 15.72 -10.03
N TYR A 64 -2.13 15.57 -8.70
CA TYR A 64 -1.88 14.28 -8.07
C TYR A 64 -3.00 13.26 -8.34
N ALA A 65 -4.26 13.69 -8.26
CA ALA A 65 -5.42 12.82 -8.50
C ALA A 65 -5.40 12.25 -9.93
N VAL A 66 -5.18 13.11 -10.94
CA VAL A 66 -5.08 12.70 -12.34
C VAL A 66 -3.92 11.72 -12.55
N TRP A 67 -2.76 12.04 -11.99
CA TRP A 67 -1.58 11.17 -12.13
C TRP A 67 -1.78 9.81 -11.46
N ALA A 68 -2.28 9.78 -10.22
CA ALA A 68 -2.54 8.54 -9.49
C ALA A 68 -3.61 7.68 -10.20
N ALA A 69 -4.68 8.30 -10.68
CA ALA A 69 -5.74 7.62 -11.43
C ALA A 69 -5.22 7.01 -12.74
N ALA A 70 -4.54 7.81 -13.55
CA ALA A 70 -4.04 7.39 -14.86
C ALA A 70 -2.97 6.28 -14.72
N THR A 71 -2.00 6.46 -13.82
CA THR A 71 -0.95 5.46 -13.63
C THR A 71 -1.51 4.16 -13.04
N PHE A 72 -2.47 4.22 -12.14
CA PHE A 72 -3.14 3.03 -11.66
C PHE A 72 -3.85 2.30 -12.80
N HIS A 73 -4.66 3.00 -13.57
CA HIS A 73 -5.42 2.42 -14.68
C HIS A 73 -4.51 1.78 -15.73
N TYR A 74 -3.54 2.53 -16.24
CA TYR A 74 -2.70 2.05 -17.36
C TYR A 74 -1.61 1.07 -16.94
N THR A 75 -1.03 1.22 -15.75
CA THR A 75 0.07 0.35 -15.30
C THR A 75 -0.44 -1.02 -14.88
N PHE A 76 -1.56 -1.05 -14.16
CA PHE A 76 -2.11 -2.31 -13.65
C PHE A 76 -3.21 -2.89 -14.54
N ASP A 77 -3.64 -2.17 -15.57
CA ASP A 77 -4.76 -2.60 -16.43
C ASP A 77 -5.94 -3.10 -15.60
N TYR A 78 -6.27 -2.35 -14.54
CA TYR A 78 -7.26 -2.73 -13.55
C TYR A 78 -8.64 -2.93 -14.19
N GLN A 79 -9.24 -4.08 -13.92
CA GLN A 79 -10.58 -4.44 -14.38
C GLN A 79 -11.60 -4.34 -13.23
N ALA A 80 -12.81 -3.88 -13.55
CA ALA A 80 -13.86 -3.74 -12.54
C ALA A 80 -14.14 -5.08 -11.83
N GLY A 81 -14.11 -5.06 -10.50
CA GLY A 81 -14.33 -6.23 -9.66
C GLY A 81 -13.06 -6.98 -9.26
N GLU A 82 -11.90 -6.63 -9.80
CA GLU A 82 -10.62 -7.17 -9.34
C GLU A 82 -10.26 -6.64 -7.94
N VAL A 83 -9.51 -7.44 -7.21
CA VAL A 83 -8.92 -7.08 -5.92
C VAL A 83 -7.46 -6.73 -6.12
N PHE A 84 -7.13 -5.48 -5.82
CA PHE A 84 -5.77 -4.95 -5.85
C PHE A 84 -5.16 -4.96 -4.44
N TRP A 85 -3.90 -5.34 -4.33
CA TRP A 85 -3.17 -5.24 -3.08
C TRP A 85 -1.77 -4.65 -3.29
N CYS A 86 -1.56 -3.48 -2.71
CA CYS A 86 -0.24 -2.89 -2.55
C CYS A 86 0.20 -3.06 -1.09
N SER A 87 1.33 -3.74 -0.89
CA SER A 87 1.86 -3.98 0.46
C SER A 87 2.75 -2.85 1.00
N ALA A 88 2.83 -1.73 0.29
CA ALA A 88 3.60 -0.57 0.74
C ALA A 88 2.99 0.06 1.99
N ASP A 89 3.87 0.54 2.87
CA ASP A 89 3.47 1.34 4.04
C ASP A 89 2.86 2.67 3.58
N ILE A 90 1.77 3.07 4.25
CA ILE A 90 1.05 4.32 3.95
C ILE A 90 1.89 5.58 4.24
N GLY A 91 2.97 5.46 5.00
CA GLY A 91 3.93 6.53 5.24
C GLY A 91 4.81 6.88 4.03
N TRP A 92 4.80 6.06 2.98
CA TRP A 92 5.56 6.28 1.73
C TRP A 92 4.63 6.74 0.61
N VAL A 93 5.20 7.45 -0.39
CA VAL A 93 4.42 7.92 -1.55
C VAL A 93 3.74 6.76 -2.31
N THR A 94 4.36 5.59 -2.34
CA THR A 94 3.75 4.40 -2.95
C THR A 94 2.47 4.01 -2.22
N GLY A 95 2.46 4.08 -0.89
CA GLY A 95 1.26 3.84 -0.08
C GLY A 95 0.18 4.89 -0.36
N HIS A 96 0.53 6.17 -0.41
CA HIS A 96 -0.42 7.23 -0.78
C HIS A 96 -1.03 6.94 -2.16
N SER A 97 -0.18 6.70 -3.17
CA SER A 97 -0.64 6.54 -4.55
C SER A 97 -1.41 5.25 -4.80
N TYR A 98 -0.97 4.13 -4.22
CA TYR A 98 -1.44 2.81 -4.64
C TYR A 98 -2.05 1.95 -3.51
N VAL A 99 -2.09 2.42 -2.26
CA VAL A 99 -2.98 1.84 -1.24
C VAL A 99 -4.29 2.60 -1.19
N THR A 100 -4.23 3.94 -1.36
CA THR A 100 -5.40 4.82 -1.19
C THR A 100 -5.86 5.45 -2.50
N TYR A 101 -5.15 6.47 -3.01
CA TYR A 101 -5.71 7.34 -4.06
C TYR A 101 -5.97 6.64 -5.39
N GLY A 102 -4.99 5.93 -5.95
CA GLY A 102 -5.13 5.29 -7.25
C GLY A 102 -6.28 4.30 -7.35
N PRO A 103 -6.35 3.30 -6.45
CA PRO A 103 -7.44 2.35 -6.44
C PRO A 103 -8.81 3.01 -6.21
N LEU A 104 -8.93 3.90 -5.22
CA LEU A 104 -10.22 4.49 -4.84
C LEU A 104 -10.76 5.44 -5.90
N ILE A 105 -9.92 6.25 -6.54
CA ILE A 105 -10.35 7.13 -7.65
C ILE A 105 -10.86 6.30 -8.85
N ASN A 106 -10.30 5.12 -9.08
CA ASN A 106 -10.75 4.20 -10.13
C ASN A 106 -11.92 3.30 -9.70
N GLY A 107 -12.51 3.51 -8.52
CA GLY A 107 -13.57 2.65 -7.99
C GLY A 107 -13.12 1.22 -7.69
N GLY A 108 -11.83 1.04 -7.45
CA GLY A 108 -11.22 -0.25 -7.23
C GLY A 108 -11.37 -0.77 -5.81
N THR A 109 -11.33 -2.09 -5.67
CA THR A 109 -11.24 -2.77 -4.38
C THR A 109 -9.77 -2.93 -4.01
N SER A 110 -9.35 -2.30 -2.90
CA SER A 110 -7.97 -2.37 -2.40
C SER A 110 -7.91 -3.07 -1.05
N VAL A 111 -6.96 -3.98 -0.88
CA VAL A 111 -6.67 -4.59 0.42
C VAL A 111 -5.84 -3.62 1.25
N ILE A 112 -6.34 -3.26 2.42
CA ILE A 112 -5.57 -2.54 3.45
C ILE A 112 -5.06 -3.57 4.44
N PHE A 113 -3.74 -3.68 4.52
CA PHE A 113 -3.06 -4.69 5.31
C PHE A 113 -2.36 -4.07 6.52
N GLU A 114 -2.76 -4.52 7.70
CA GLU A 114 -2.08 -4.22 8.94
C GLU A 114 -1.23 -5.42 9.35
N GLY A 115 0.08 -5.26 9.32
CA GLY A 115 0.98 -6.33 9.70
C GLY A 115 2.32 -6.28 8.97
N VAL A 116 3.09 -7.33 9.16
CA VAL A 116 4.40 -7.52 8.52
C VAL A 116 4.40 -8.85 7.74
N PRO A 117 5.27 -9.01 6.73
CA PRO A 117 5.21 -10.16 5.82
C PRO A 117 5.54 -11.50 6.47
N ASN A 118 6.11 -11.50 7.68
CA ASN A 118 6.62 -12.68 8.37
C ASN A 118 5.95 -12.94 9.74
N TYR A 119 4.78 -12.37 9.99
CA TYR A 119 4.02 -12.63 11.21
C TYR A 119 2.58 -13.03 10.87
N PRO A 120 2.04 -14.13 11.44
CA PRO A 120 2.64 -15.03 12.45
C PRO A 120 3.74 -15.94 11.87
N ASP A 121 3.82 -16.08 10.56
CA ASP A 121 4.83 -16.85 9.84
C ASP A 121 5.09 -16.28 8.43
N HIS A 122 5.99 -16.89 7.69
CA HIS A 122 6.40 -16.43 6.35
C HIS A 122 5.36 -16.71 5.24
N GLY A 123 4.26 -17.37 5.55
CA GLY A 123 3.10 -17.57 4.67
C GLY A 123 2.16 -16.38 4.61
N ARG A 124 2.30 -15.41 5.51
CA ARG A 124 1.33 -14.33 5.74
C ARG A 124 0.85 -13.62 4.49
N PHE A 125 1.74 -13.28 3.57
CA PHE A 125 1.36 -12.61 2.32
C PHE A 125 0.54 -13.51 1.41
N TRP A 126 0.93 -14.76 1.33
CA TRP A 126 0.26 -15.74 0.49
C TRP A 126 -1.13 -16.09 1.02
N ASP A 127 -1.27 -16.15 2.36
CA ASP A 127 -2.58 -16.33 3.02
C ASP A 127 -3.54 -15.17 2.72
N VAL A 128 -3.03 -13.93 2.67
CA VAL A 128 -3.82 -12.74 2.31
C VAL A 128 -4.27 -12.82 0.85
N ILE A 129 -3.37 -13.20 -0.06
CA ILE A 129 -3.70 -13.34 -1.49
C ILE A 129 -4.77 -14.40 -1.69
N ASP A 130 -4.59 -15.58 -1.10
CA ASP A 130 -5.55 -16.69 -1.19
C ASP A 130 -6.90 -16.30 -0.57
N LYS A 131 -6.89 -15.81 0.65
CA LYS A 131 -8.11 -15.47 1.40
C LYS A 131 -8.95 -14.39 0.68
N HIS A 132 -8.32 -13.37 0.15
CA HIS A 132 -9.00 -12.23 -0.48
C HIS A 132 -9.08 -12.34 -2.00
N LYS A 133 -8.57 -13.43 -2.57
CA LYS A 133 -8.53 -13.66 -4.03
C LYS A 133 -7.97 -12.47 -4.79
N VAL A 134 -6.79 -12.01 -4.32
CA VAL A 134 -6.08 -10.88 -4.92
C VAL A 134 -5.73 -11.18 -6.37
N ASN A 135 -6.06 -10.24 -7.26
CA ASN A 135 -5.78 -10.34 -8.70
C ASN A 135 -4.49 -9.63 -9.08
N ILE A 136 -4.19 -8.53 -8.41
CA ILE A 136 -3.01 -7.70 -8.68
C ILE A 136 -2.24 -7.52 -7.38
N PHE A 137 -0.99 -7.99 -7.35
CA PHE A 137 -0.13 -7.85 -6.18
C PHE A 137 1.08 -6.98 -6.47
N TYR A 138 1.22 -5.88 -5.72
CA TYR A 138 2.23 -4.86 -5.89
C TYR A 138 3.06 -4.67 -4.62
N THR A 139 4.37 -4.95 -4.68
CA THR A 139 5.22 -4.98 -3.49
C THR A 139 6.65 -4.51 -3.79
N ALA A 140 7.48 -4.41 -2.77
CA ALA A 140 8.88 -4.02 -2.94
C ALA A 140 9.79 -5.22 -3.20
N PRO A 141 10.83 -5.11 -4.06
CA PRO A 141 11.83 -6.16 -4.25
C PRO A 141 12.51 -6.63 -2.97
N THR A 142 12.65 -5.76 -1.98
CA THR A 142 13.19 -6.13 -0.65
C THR A 142 12.29 -7.16 0.04
N ALA A 143 10.97 -7.00 -0.01
CA ALA A 143 10.03 -7.97 0.55
C ALA A 143 10.10 -9.31 -0.22
N ILE A 144 10.16 -9.25 -1.55
CA ILE A 144 10.30 -10.44 -2.40
C ILE A 144 11.56 -11.22 -2.04
N ARG A 145 12.72 -10.55 -1.95
CA ARG A 145 13.99 -11.20 -1.58
C ARG A 145 13.96 -11.80 -0.18
N ALA A 146 13.28 -11.16 0.77
CA ALA A 146 13.14 -11.68 2.12
C ALA A 146 12.30 -12.97 2.13
N LEU A 147 11.14 -12.96 1.45
CA LEU A 147 10.25 -14.12 1.39
C LEU A 147 10.84 -15.28 0.57
N MET A 148 11.56 -15.00 -0.53
CA MET A 148 12.25 -16.00 -1.33
C MET A 148 13.26 -16.82 -0.51
N ARG A 149 13.97 -16.20 0.44
CA ARG A 149 14.94 -16.87 1.31
C ARG A 149 14.32 -17.91 2.23
N GLU A 150 13.05 -17.77 2.53
CA GLU A 150 12.31 -18.67 3.41
C GLU A 150 11.79 -19.93 2.70
N GLY A 151 11.94 -19.96 1.36
CA GLY A 151 11.66 -21.11 0.53
C GLY A 151 10.23 -21.17 -0.01
N ASP A 152 10.08 -21.95 -1.10
CA ASP A 152 8.87 -22.03 -1.91
C ASP A 152 7.68 -22.67 -1.18
N GLY A 153 7.96 -23.49 -0.17
CA GLY A 153 6.94 -24.20 0.59
C GLY A 153 5.91 -23.28 1.27
N TRP A 154 6.25 -22.03 1.53
CA TRP A 154 5.30 -21.05 2.05
C TRP A 154 4.32 -20.55 0.99
N VAL A 155 4.81 -20.41 -0.24
CA VAL A 155 3.98 -19.98 -1.37
C VAL A 155 3.03 -21.09 -1.81
N THR A 156 3.56 -22.30 -1.98
CA THR A 156 2.83 -23.44 -2.56
C THR A 156 1.73 -24.05 -1.69
N LYS A 157 1.64 -23.65 -0.42
CA LYS A 157 0.54 -24.03 0.47
C LYS A 157 -0.77 -23.33 0.15
N ASN A 158 -0.73 -22.23 -0.59
CA ASN A 158 -1.85 -21.34 -0.85
C ASN A 158 -2.31 -21.42 -2.30
N ASP A 159 -3.59 -21.15 -2.54
CA ASP A 159 -4.15 -21.01 -3.87
C ASP A 159 -3.96 -19.57 -4.38
N LEU A 160 -2.94 -19.38 -5.20
CA LEU A 160 -2.63 -18.08 -5.82
C LEU A 160 -3.18 -17.96 -7.25
N SER A 161 -4.08 -18.83 -7.66
CA SER A 161 -4.64 -18.86 -9.03
C SER A 161 -5.45 -17.62 -9.39
N SER A 162 -5.83 -16.80 -8.39
CA SER A 162 -6.49 -15.51 -8.61
C SER A 162 -5.54 -14.43 -9.13
N LEU A 163 -4.22 -14.58 -8.94
CA LEU A 163 -3.25 -13.60 -9.41
C LEU A 163 -3.23 -13.51 -10.94
N ARG A 164 -3.35 -12.30 -11.46
CA ARG A 164 -3.27 -11.97 -12.87
C ARG A 164 -2.04 -11.12 -13.20
N LEU A 165 -1.63 -10.26 -12.28
CA LEU A 165 -0.53 -9.34 -12.48
C LEU A 165 0.31 -9.19 -11.21
N LEU A 166 1.63 -9.21 -11.38
CA LEU A 166 2.62 -8.96 -10.35
C LEU A 166 3.39 -7.68 -10.65
N GLY A 167 3.57 -6.84 -9.64
CA GLY A 167 4.31 -5.60 -9.80
C GLY A 167 5.32 -5.38 -8.69
N THR A 168 6.38 -4.62 -9.01
CA THR A 168 7.41 -4.22 -8.04
C THR A 168 7.68 -2.73 -8.10
N VAL A 169 8.08 -2.16 -6.97
CA VAL A 169 8.25 -0.72 -6.84
C VAL A 169 9.34 -0.35 -5.84
N GLY A 170 9.88 0.85 -6.03
CA GLY A 170 10.74 1.54 -5.06
C GLY A 170 12.24 1.31 -5.29
N GLU A 171 12.62 0.22 -5.90
CA GLU A 171 14.02 -0.11 -6.23
C GLU A 171 14.09 -1.08 -7.42
N PRO A 172 15.24 -1.20 -8.10
CA PRO A 172 15.43 -2.23 -9.11
C PRO A 172 15.36 -3.63 -8.50
N ILE A 173 14.68 -4.54 -9.19
CA ILE A 173 14.66 -5.95 -8.83
C ILE A 173 15.79 -6.70 -9.56
N ASN A 174 16.52 -7.55 -8.83
CA ASN A 174 17.54 -8.40 -9.43
C ASN A 174 16.91 -9.59 -10.18
N PRO A 175 17.58 -10.12 -11.22
CA PRO A 175 17.02 -11.17 -12.08
C PRO A 175 16.56 -12.43 -11.34
N GLU A 176 17.26 -12.81 -10.28
CA GLU A 176 16.93 -14.00 -9.50
C GLU A 176 15.59 -13.82 -8.75
N ALA A 177 15.42 -12.70 -8.06
CA ALA A 177 14.19 -12.39 -7.35
C ALA A 177 13.01 -12.17 -8.31
N TRP A 178 13.25 -11.52 -9.47
CA TRP A 178 12.24 -11.36 -10.52
C TRP A 178 11.78 -12.73 -11.05
N ARG A 179 12.74 -13.64 -11.36
CA ARG A 179 12.42 -14.97 -11.86
C ARG A 179 11.61 -15.77 -10.83
N TRP A 180 12.04 -15.77 -9.57
CA TRP A 180 11.31 -16.44 -8.50
C TRP A 180 9.89 -15.87 -8.35
N TYR A 181 9.74 -14.56 -8.41
CA TYR A 181 8.44 -13.89 -8.31
C TYR A 181 7.52 -14.30 -9.45
N TYR A 182 8.05 -14.36 -10.68
CA TYR A 182 7.30 -14.79 -11.86
C TYR A 182 6.98 -16.29 -11.83
N GLU A 183 7.99 -17.15 -11.60
CA GLU A 183 7.85 -18.61 -11.73
C GLU A 183 7.08 -19.23 -10.55
N ILE A 184 7.38 -18.82 -9.31
CA ILE A 184 6.84 -19.44 -8.10
C ILE A 184 5.55 -18.73 -7.64
N VAL A 185 5.58 -17.40 -7.47
CA VAL A 185 4.39 -16.67 -7.01
C VAL A 185 3.38 -16.52 -8.13
N GLY A 186 3.81 -16.11 -9.31
CA GLY A 186 2.98 -15.93 -10.50
C GLY A 186 2.68 -17.22 -11.27
N GLN A 187 3.24 -18.36 -10.85
CA GLN A 187 3.05 -19.68 -11.48
C GLN A 187 3.33 -19.66 -13.00
N SER A 188 4.25 -18.79 -13.43
CA SER A 188 4.59 -18.51 -14.84
C SER A 188 3.42 -18.02 -15.70
N ASN A 189 2.32 -17.58 -15.10
CA ASN A 189 1.12 -17.11 -15.78
C ASN A 189 0.88 -15.58 -15.63
N CYS A 190 1.53 -14.95 -14.66
CA CYS A 190 1.39 -13.52 -14.42
C CYS A 190 2.57 -12.75 -15.01
N PRO A 191 2.35 -11.73 -15.88
CA PRO A 191 3.39 -10.80 -16.26
C PRO A 191 3.83 -9.95 -15.05
#